data_2435f322d902695789b9b0efc1c9130d
#
_entry.id   2435f322d902695789b9b0efc1c9130d
#
_cell.length_a   1.000
_cell.length_b   1.000
_cell.length_c   1.000
_cell.angle_alpha   90.00
_cell.angle_beta   90.00
_cell.angle_gamma   90.00
#
_symmetry.space_group_name_H-M   'P 1'
#
loop_
_entity.id
_entity.type
_entity.pdbx_description
1 polymer ?
#
loop_
_entity_poly.entity_id
_entity_poly.type
_entity_poly.pdbx_seq_one_letter_code
_entity_poly.pdbx_strand_id
1 'polypeptide(L)'
;LLGFMDFVSYICNQTKNVMSKKEKQNTSNPIETESAVEYCERMYPQTTEEFKLILDEMYITFCKKQRNYGPGNISVGTPLETKDDVKLSLTGLWFRINDKVQRLKQLVVLGQPDEVGESVMDTYQDLSVYGIIAQLVQRGKWAK
;
A
#
# COMPACT_ATOMS: atom_id res chain seq x y z
N LEU A 1 17.14 -1.00 -10.53
CA LEU A 1 17.16 -0.91 -9.05
C LEU A 1 17.28 0.54 -8.53
N LEU A 2 17.91 1.46 -9.29
CA LEU A 2 18.01 2.89 -8.92
C LEU A 2 16.66 3.64 -9.01
N GLY A 3 15.84 3.36 -10.01
CA GLY A 3 14.57 4.08 -10.23
C GLY A 3 13.49 3.86 -9.15
N PHE A 4 13.54 2.77 -8.39
CA PHE A 4 12.58 2.50 -7.32
C PHE A 4 12.88 3.30 -6.04
N MET A 5 14.15 3.54 -5.73
CA MET A 5 14.53 4.38 -4.58
C MET A 5 14.19 5.86 -4.81
N ASP A 6 14.30 6.35 -6.06
CA ASP A 6 13.94 7.73 -6.41
C ASP A 6 12.43 7.98 -6.31
N PHE A 7 11.60 7.00 -6.69
CA PHE A 7 10.15 7.09 -6.59
C PHE A 7 9.67 7.12 -5.13
N VAL A 8 10.25 6.31 -4.26
CA VAL A 8 9.93 6.29 -2.81
C VAL A 8 10.38 7.59 -2.14
N SER A 9 11.54 8.13 -2.50
CA SER A 9 12.03 9.44 -2.03
C SER A 9 11.13 10.58 -2.50
N TYR A 10 10.64 10.52 -3.74
CA TYR A 10 9.71 11.50 -4.28
C TYR A 10 8.38 11.53 -3.50
N ILE A 11 7.77 10.37 -3.23
CA ILE A 11 6.52 10.28 -2.45
C ILE A 11 6.74 10.74 -1.01
N CYS A 12 7.85 10.36 -0.37
CA CYS A 12 8.16 10.76 1.01
C CYS A 12 8.39 12.27 1.16
N ASN A 13 8.95 12.94 0.14
CA ASN A 13 9.09 14.39 0.10
C ASN A 13 7.77 15.13 -0.15
N GLN A 14 6.86 14.56 -0.95
CA GLN A 14 5.53 15.13 -1.18
C GLN A 14 4.69 15.12 0.10
N THR A 15 4.71 14.03 0.88
CA THR A 15 3.96 13.96 2.14
C THR A 15 4.50 14.92 3.22
N LYS A 16 5.81 15.16 3.28
CA LYS A 16 6.40 16.17 4.18
C LYS A 16 6.02 17.60 3.78
N ASN A 17 5.94 17.90 2.49
CA ASN A 17 5.54 19.20 2.00
C ASN A 17 4.05 19.52 2.25
N VAL A 18 3.17 18.51 2.21
CA VAL A 18 1.74 18.69 2.52
C VAL A 18 1.51 18.97 4.00
N MET A 19 2.31 18.40 4.91
CA MET A 19 2.20 18.67 6.35
C MET A 19 2.80 20.01 6.77
N SER A 20 3.84 20.50 6.08
CA SER A 20 4.52 21.78 6.40
C SER A 20 3.76 23.03 5.93
N LYS A 21 2.82 22.91 5.00
CA LYS A 21 2.07 24.05 4.43
C LYS A 21 0.85 24.52 5.24
N LYS A 22 0.52 23.85 6.37
CA LYS A 22 -0.61 24.26 7.22
C LYS A 22 -0.32 25.43 8.19
N GLU A 23 0.87 26.01 8.21
CA GLU A 23 1.24 27.02 9.22
C GLU A 23 1.72 28.37 8.68
N LYS A 24 1.39 28.79 7.46
CA LYS A 24 1.64 30.19 7.05
C LYS A 24 0.49 30.76 6.24
N GLN A 25 -0.57 31.22 6.91
CA GLN A 25 -1.45 32.25 6.36
C GLN A 25 -0.82 33.62 6.60
N ASN A 26 -0.45 34.35 5.52
CA ASN A 26 -0.81 35.75 5.40
C ASN A 26 -0.61 36.30 3.99
N THR A 27 -1.69 36.86 3.44
CA THR A 27 -1.85 37.99 2.52
C THR A 27 -0.99 38.07 1.25
N SER A 28 -1.54 37.59 0.16
CA SER A 28 -1.65 38.21 -1.19
C SER A 28 -2.24 37.14 -2.12
N ASN A 29 -3.24 37.45 -2.94
CA ASN A 29 -3.90 36.50 -3.84
C ASN A 29 -2.88 35.75 -4.70
N PRO A 30 -2.52 34.47 -4.37
CA PRO A 30 -1.88 33.60 -5.32
C PRO A 30 -3.01 33.04 -6.20
N ILE A 31 -2.79 32.95 -7.48
CA ILE A 31 -3.53 32.00 -8.33
C ILE A 31 -3.41 30.66 -7.60
N GLU A 32 -4.49 30.19 -6.96
CA GLU A 32 -4.53 28.86 -6.34
C GLU A 32 -4.26 27.87 -7.45
N THR A 33 -3.04 27.39 -7.52
CA THR A 33 -2.68 26.33 -8.45
C THR A 33 -3.38 25.06 -7.96
N GLU A 34 -4.32 24.57 -8.77
CA GLU A 34 -5.03 23.32 -8.55
C GLU A 34 -4.07 22.23 -8.05
N SER A 35 -4.40 21.57 -6.95
CA SER A 35 -3.61 20.45 -6.44
C SER A 35 -3.69 19.23 -7.38
N ALA A 36 -2.73 18.32 -7.31
CA ALA A 36 -2.76 17.08 -8.09
C ALA A 36 -4.01 16.23 -7.80
N VAL A 37 -4.55 16.29 -6.58
CA VAL A 37 -5.77 15.58 -6.19
C VAL A 37 -6.97 16.20 -6.90
N GLU A 38 -7.17 17.52 -6.78
CA GLU A 38 -8.27 18.24 -7.44
C GLU A 38 -8.24 18.05 -8.95
N TYR A 39 -7.05 18.12 -9.56
CA TYR A 39 -6.86 17.82 -10.97
C TYR A 39 -7.34 16.43 -11.35
N CYS A 40 -6.93 15.39 -10.62
CA CYS A 40 -7.31 14.00 -10.91
C CYS A 40 -8.82 13.77 -10.69
N GLU A 41 -9.39 14.34 -9.63
CA GLU A 41 -10.83 14.22 -9.34
C GLU A 41 -11.67 14.90 -10.42
N ARG A 42 -11.21 16.01 -10.97
CA ARG A 42 -11.87 16.71 -12.07
C ARG A 42 -11.69 16.01 -13.41
N MET A 43 -10.48 15.54 -13.73
CA MET A 43 -10.18 14.95 -15.04
C MET A 43 -10.61 13.49 -15.16
N TYR A 44 -10.57 12.75 -14.05
CA TYR A 44 -10.83 11.32 -14.00
C TYR A 44 -11.78 10.93 -12.84
N PRO A 45 -12.99 11.54 -12.78
CA PRO A 45 -13.87 11.39 -11.60
C PRO A 45 -14.23 9.96 -11.29
N GLN A 46 -14.57 9.15 -12.29
CA GLN A 46 -14.92 7.74 -12.09
C GLN A 46 -13.73 6.91 -11.59
N THR A 47 -12.54 7.17 -12.10
CA THR A 47 -11.32 6.46 -11.66
C THR A 47 -10.96 6.80 -10.22
N THR A 48 -11.05 8.06 -9.83
CA THR A 48 -10.70 8.51 -8.47
C THR A 48 -11.75 8.08 -7.45
N GLU A 49 -13.02 8.06 -7.81
CA GLU A 49 -14.10 7.54 -6.98
C GLU A 49 -13.92 6.04 -6.74
N GLU A 50 -13.75 5.26 -7.81
CA GLU A 50 -13.54 3.80 -7.72
C GLU A 50 -12.26 3.45 -6.94
N PHE A 51 -11.18 4.23 -7.12
CA PHE A 51 -9.96 4.04 -6.34
C PHE A 51 -10.21 4.18 -4.82
N LYS A 52 -10.99 5.17 -4.41
CA LYS A 52 -11.36 5.36 -3.00
C LYS A 52 -12.22 4.21 -2.47
N LEU A 53 -13.20 3.74 -3.27
CA LEU A 53 -14.03 2.58 -2.90
C LEU A 53 -13.19 1.32 -2.71
N ILE A 54 -12.27 1.04 -3.63
CA ILE A 54 -11.34 -0.12 -3.50
C ILE A 54 -10.49 -0.01 -2.23
N LEU A 55 -10.00 1.17 -1.87
CA LEU A 55 -9.25 1.37 -0.63
C LEU A 55 -10.09 1.07 0.61
N ASP A 56 -11.35 1.48 0.64
CA ASP A 56 -12.27 1.23 1.75
C ASP A 56 -12.58 -0.27 1.88
N GLU A 57 -12.84 -0.96 0.77
CA GLU A 57 -13.05 -2.40 0.74
C GLU A 57 -11.82 -3.18 1.21
N MET A 58 -10.64 -2.77 0.77
CA MET A 58 -9.37 -3.35 1.21
C MET A 58 -9.15 -3.15 2.71
N TYR A 59 -9.47 -1.97 3.23
CA TYR A 59 -9.37 -1.69 4.66
C TYR A 59 -10.29 -2.58 5.49
N ILE A 60 -11.54 -2.74 5.08
CA ILE A 60 -12.52 -3.63 5.74
C ILE A 60 -12.00 -5.08 5.74
N THR A 61 -11.50 -5.55 4.59
CA THR A 61 -10.96 -6.91 4.44
C THR A 61 -9.71 -7.11 5.31
N PHE A 62 -8.83 -6.12 5.35
CA PHE A 62 -7.67 -6.09 6.25
C PHE A 62 -8.09 -6.23 7.71
N CYS A 63 -9.06 -5.45 8.17
CA CYS A 63 -9.55 -5.51 9.55
C CYS A 63 -10.14 -6.89 9.91
N LYS A 64 -10.92 -7.49 8.99
CA LYS A 64 -11.45 -8.84 9.17
C LYS A 64 -10.34 -9.89 9.28
N LYS A 65 -9.35 -9.84 8.39
CA LYS A 65 -8.18 -10.74 8.42
C LYS A 65 -7.35 -10.53 9.68
N GLN A 66 -7.12 -9.28 10.09
CA GLN A 66 -6.39 -8.96 11.31
C GLN A 66 -7.08 -9.49 12.56
N ARG A 67 -8.40 -9.43 12.62
CA ARG A 67 -9.20 -10.02 13.71
C ARG A 67 -9.08 -11.55 13.78
N ASN A 68 -9.00 -12.21 12.62
CA ASN A 68 -8.94 -13.68 12.55
C ASN A 68 -7.53 -14.22 12.83
N TYR A 69 -6.50 -13.58 12.26
CA TYR A 69 -5.13 -14.08 12.32
C TYR A 69 -4.29 -13.48 13.45
N GLY A 70 -4.69 -12.30 13.95
CA GLY A 70 -3.89 -11.53 14.89
C GLY A 70 -2.58 -11.01 14.28
N PRO A 71 -1.76 -10.29 15.09
CA PRO A 71 -0.55 -9.65 14.58
C PRO A 71 0.61 -10.63 14.30
N GLY A 72 0.58 -11.81 14.91
CA GLY A 72 1.66 -12.79 14.85
C GLY A 72 1.94 -13.33 13.46
N ASN A 73 0.95 -13.32 12.57
CA ASN A 73 1.10 -13.80 11.19
C ASN A 73 2.06 -12.92 10.35
N ILE A 74 2.24 -11.67 10.70
CA ILE A 74 3.15 -10.72 10.05
C ILE A 74 4.43 -10.54 10.86
N SER A 75 4.33 -10.36 12.18
CA SER A 75 5.48 -10.19 13.06
C SER A 75 6.32 -11.46 13.23
N VAL A 76 5.84 -12.60 12.73
CA VAL A 76 6.50 -13.92 12.87
C VAL A 76 6.80 -14.25 14.35
N GLY A 77 5.87 -13.84 15.24
CA GLY A 77 5.99 -14.06 16.68
C GLY A 77 6.97 -13.14 17.40
N THR A 78 7.56 -12.16 16.73
CA THR A 78 8.46 -11.18 17.34
C THR A 78 7.73 -9.91 17.80
N PRO A 79 8.29 -9.12 18.73
CA PRO A 79 7.72 -7.84 19.14
C PRO A 79 7.96 -6.70 18.14
N LEU A 80 8.71 -6.93 17.07
CA LEU A 80 9.12 -5.93 16.07
C LEU A 80 9.87 -4.72 16.67
N GLU A 81 10.69 -4.96 17.66
CA GLU A 81 11.47 -3.92 18.36
C GLU A 81 12.87 -3.76 17.79
N THR A 82 13.45 -4.84 17.25
CA THR A 82 14.79 -4.82 16.69
C THR A 82 14.77 -4.71 15.17
N LYS A 83 15.91 -4.29 14.58
CA LYS A 83 16.06 -4.27 13.12
C LYS A 83 15.97 -5.68 12.52
N ASP A 84 16.40 -6.70 13.25
CA ASP A 84 16.34 -8.08 12.79
C ASP A 84 14.92 -8.62 12.82
N ASP A 85 14.10 -8.26 13.80
CA ASP A 85 12.67 -8.59 13.84
C ASP A 85 11.94 -7.98 12.64
N VAL A 86 12.19 -6.69 12.37
CA VAL A 86 11.62 -5.99 11.23
C VAL A 86 12.05 -6.64 9.92
N LYS A 87 13.34 -6.97 9.78
CA LYS A 87 13.87 -7.66 8.60
C LYS A 87 13.21 -9.02 8.41
N LEU A 88 13.04 -9.81 9.47
CA LEU A 88 12.38 -11.12 9.42
C LEU A 88 10.95 -10.98 8.94
N SER A 89 10.18 -10.05 9.51
CA SER A 89 8.80 -9.77 9.11
C SER A 89 8.69 -9.34 7.64
N LEU A 90 9.54 -8.42 7.20
CA LEU A 90 9.57 -7.96 5.80
C LEU A 90 9.99 -9.07 4.83
N THR A 91 10.90 -9.96 5.25
CA THR A 91 11.26 -11.15 4.46
C THR A 91 10.09 -12.10 4.31
N GLY A 92 9.32 -12.32 5.38
CA GLY A 92 8.08 -13.12 5.33
C GLY A 92 7.04 -12.51 4.39
N LEU A 93 6.87 -11.19 4.41
CA LEU A 93 6.00 -10.47 3.47
C LEU A 93 6.50 -10.59 2.03
N TRP A 94 7.82 -10.52 1.81
CA TRP A 94 8.40 -10.70 0.48
C TRP A 94 8.05 -12.06 -0.13
N PHE A 95 8.12 -13.15 0.63
CA PHE A 95 7.71 -14.47 0.14
C PHE A 95 6.24 -14.49 -0.28
N ARG A 96 5.34 -13.93 0.53
CA ARG A 96 3.91 -13.84 0.20
C ARG A 96 3.65 -13.02 -1.07
N ILE A 97 4.33 -11.88 -1.21
CA ILE A 97 4.26 -11.04 -2.40
C ILE A 97 4.77 -11.80 -3.62
N ASN A 98 5.92 -12.48 -3.51
CA ASN A 98 6.49 -13.26 -4.60
C ASN A 98 5.53 -14.37 -5.08
N ASP A 99 4.88 -15.08 -4.18
CA ASP A 99 3.89 -16.12 -4.56
C ASP A 99 2.74 -15.51 -5.36
N LYS A 100 2.20 -14.39 -4.95
CA LYS A 100 1.15 -13.68 -5.68
C LYS A 100 1.63 -13.16 -7.04
N VAL A 101 2.85 -12.64 -7.13
CA VAL A 101 3.47 -12.22 -8.39
C VAL A 101 3.65 -13.40 -9.36
N GLN A 102 4.14 -14.55 -8.86
CA GLN A 102 4.28 -15.75 -9.68
C GLN A 102 2.93 -16.26 -10.18
N ARG A 103 1.89 -16.21 -9.35
CA ARG A 103 0.54 -16.57 -9.76
C ARG A 103 0.02 -15.65 -10.87
N LEU A 104 0.15 -14.33 -10.73
CA LEU A 104 -0.24 -13.38 -11.80
C LEU A 104 0.55 -13.62 -13.09
N LYS A 105 1.84 -13.95 -12.99
CA LYS A 105 2.65 -14.31 -14.16
C LYS A 105 2.06 -15.50 -14.90
N GLN A 106 1.67 -16.57 -14.19
CA GLN A 106 1.09 -17.76 -14.81
C GLN A 106 -0.29 -17.46 -15.44
N LEU A 107 -1.19 -16.86 -14.67
CA LEU A 107 -2.58 -16.71 -15.10
C LEU A 107 -2.78 -15.55 -16.08
N VAL A 108 -2.14 -14.40 -15.83
CA VAL A 108 -2.40 -13.17 -16.61
C VAL A 108 -1.40 -13.03 -17.76
N VAL A 109 -0.10 -13.26 -17.52
CA VAL A 109 0.94 -13.05 -18.55
C VAL A 109 1.05 -14.23 -19.49
N LEU A 110 1.03 -15.46 -18.94
CA LEU A 110 1.18 -16.69 -19.72
C LEU A 110 -0.16 -17.31 -20.13
N GLY A 111 -1.28 -16.80 -19.63
CA GLY A 111 -2.63 -17.27 -19.98
C GLY A 111 -2.94 -18.70 -19.56
N GLN A 112 -2.29 -19.19 -18.50
CA GLN A 112 -2.60 -20.53 -17.97
C GLN A 112 -3.97 -20.57 -17.32
N PRO A 113 -4.70 -21.69 -17.39
CA PRO A 113 -6.00 -21.83 -16.73
C PRO A 113 -5.82 -21.80 -15.21
N ASP A 114 -6.84 -21.27 -14.52
CA ASP A 114 -6.91 -21.33 -13.06
C ASP A 114 -7.55 -22.64 -12.60
N GLU A 115 -6.75 -23.55 -12.09
CA GLU A 115 -7.19 -24.87 -11.61
C GLU A 115 -7.62 -24.84 -10.12
N VAL A 116 -7.39 -23.73 -9.42
CA VAL A 116 -7.64 -23.60 -7.96
C VAL A 116 -8.98 -22.91 -7.69
N GLY A 117 -9.47 -22.10 -8.63
CA GLY A 117 -10.72 -21.34 -8.49
C GLY A 117 -10.63 -20.12 -7.57
N GLU A 118 -9.42 -19.68 -7.23
CA GLU A 118 -9.20 -18.40 -6.53
C GLU A 118 -9.21 -17.25 -7.55
N SER A 119 -9.97 -16.20 -7.26
CA SER A 119 -10.07 -15.04 -8.15
C SER A 119 -8.72 -14.35 -8.38
N VAL A 120 -8.42 -13.95 -9.62
CA VAL A 120 -7.26 -13.09 -9.93
C VAL A 120 -7.37 -11.76 -9.20
N MET A 121 -8.59 -11.26 -8.98
CA MET A 121 -8.82 -10.02 -8.22
C MET A 121 -8.37 -10.15 -6.76
N ASP A 122 -8.59 -11.29 -6.12
CA ASP A 122 -8.09 -11.55 -4.75
C ASP A 122 -6.56 -11.48 -4.70
N THR A 123 -5.91 -11.93 -5.77
CA THR A 123 -4.44 -11.85 -5.89
C THR A 123 -3.97 -10.39 -5.96
N TYR A 124 -4.65 -9.52 -6.72
CA TYR A 124 -4.34 -8.08 -6.75
C TYR A 124 -4.62 -7.40 -5.41
N GLN A 125 -5.72 -7.73 -4.75
CA GLN A 125 -6.02 -7.21 -3.42
C GLN A 125 -4.97 -7.61 -2.39
N ASP A 126 -4.57 -8.87 -2.36
CA ASP A 126 -3.51 -9.36 -1.45
C ASP A 126 -2.18 -8.62 -1.68
N LEU A 127 -1.76 -8.43 -2.94
CA LEU A 127 -0.54 -7.67 -3.26
C LEU A 127 -0.62 -6.24 -2.73
N SER A 128 -1.74 -5.57 -2.95
CA SER A 128 -1.95 -4.19 -2.51
C SER A 128 -1.90 -4.08 -0.98
N VAL A 129 -2.58 -4.98 -0.27
CA VAL A 129 -2.62 -5.01 1.19
C VAL A 129 -1.25 -5.36 1.76
N TYR A 130 -0.51 -6.32 1.19
CA TYR A 130 0.85 -6.64 1.65
C TYR A 130 1.82 -5.45 1.51
N GLY A 131 1.68 -4.65 0.45
CA GLY A 131 2.44 -3.41 0.30
C GLY A 131 2.14 -2.39 1.40
N ILE A 132 0.89 -2.24 1.81
CA ILE A 132 0.49 -1.37 2.93
C ILE A 132 1.02 -1.93 4.26
N ILE A 133 0.88 -3.23 4.50
CA ILE A 133 1.38 -3.90 5.71
C ILE A 133 2.90 -3.72 5.84
N ALA A 134 3.67 -3.86 4.76
CA ALA A 134 5.12 -3.63 4.78
C ALA A 134 5.46 -2.19 5.24
N GLN A 135 4.69 -1.20 4.80
CA GLN A 135 4.86 0.18 5.26
C GLN A 135 4.51 0.35 6.74
N LEU A 136 3.46 -0.33 7.25
CA LEU A 136 3.11 -0.30 8.67
C LEU A 136 4.22 -0.91 9.52
N VAL A 137 4.82 -2.03 9.09
CA VAL A 137 5.97 -2.68 9.76
C VAL A 137 7.16 -1.74 9.78
N GLN A 138 7.54 -1.14 8.64
CA GLN A 138 8.68 -0.21 8.56
C GLN A 138 8.49 1.06 9.40
N ARG A 139 7.26 1.54 9.52
CA ARG A 139 6.92 2.72 10.34
C ARG A 139 6.79 2.39 11.84
N GLY A 140 6.99 1.13 12.24
CA GLY A 140 6.83 0.66 13.61
C GLY A 140 5.38 0.79 14.13
N LYS A 141 4.40 0.70 13.23
CA LYS A 141 2.97 0.86 13.54
C LYS A 141 2.16 -0.44 13.42
N TRP A 142 2.82 -1.56 13.15
CA TRP A 142 2.15 -2.85 13.13
C TRP A 142 1.69 -3.23 14.54
N ALA A 143 0.40 -3.57 14.69
CA ALA A 143 -0.24 -4.00 15.94
C ALA A 143 -0.10 -3.02 17.14
N LYS A 144 -0.07 -1.72 16.87
CA LYS A 144 0.00 -0.67 17.91
C LYS A 144 -1.20 0.25 17.85
#